data_5ff598b04995445a87e942311310ee9e
#
_entry.id   5ff598b04995445a87e942311310ee9e
#
_cell.length_a   1.000
_cell.length_b   1.000
_cell.length_c   1.000
_cell.angle_alpha   90.00
_cell.angle_beta   90.00
_cell.angle_gamma   90.00
#
_symmetry.space_group_name_H-M   'P 1'
#
loop_
_entity.id
_entity.type
_entity.pdbx_description
1 polymer ?
#
loop_
_entity_poly.entity_id
_entity_poly.type
_entity_poly.pdbx_seq_one_letter_code
_entity_poly.pdbx_strand_id
1 'polypeptide(L)'
;ATAWPHRGAKWDIELGGSWVDPSLSAKNIKWGKDYWDALAPYVSDRFYINEMMDETQEEVAVSYGDNYPRLVQIKNKYDPKNFFRSNGNIKPTV
;
A
#
# COMPACT_ATOMS: atom_id res chain seq x y z
N ALA A 1 15.72 -15.02 -0.97
CA ALA A 1 14.44 -14.51 -0.50
C ALA A 1 14.44 -12.99 -0.51
N THR A 2 13.34 -12.39 -0.92
CA THR A 2 13.14 -10.93 -0.99
C THR A 2 11.91 -10.54 -0.16
N ALA A 3 11.72 -9.23 0.09
CA ALA A 3 10.55 -8.72 0.81
C ALA A 3 9.25 -8.78 -0.02
N TRP A 4 9.32 -9.15 -1.29
CA TRP A 4 8.17 -9.24 -2.19
C TRP A 4 7.24 -10.43 -1.83
N PRO A 5 6.02 -10.20 -1.33
CA PRO A 5 5.14 -11.28 -0.89
C PRO A 5 4.14 -11.75 -1.97
N HIS A 6 4.05 -11.07 -3.11
CA HIS A 6 2.98 -11.27 -4.10
C HIS A 6 3.34 -12.23 -5.25
N ARG A 7 4.19 -13.22 -4.99
CA ARG A 7 4.70 -14.14 -6.03
C ARG A 7 3.64 -15.02 -6.67
N GLY A 8 2.50 -15.21 -6.01
CA GLY A 8 1.37 -15.94 -6.55
C GLY A 8 0.39 -15.09 -7.37
N ALA A 9 0.52 -13.77 -7.33
CA ALA A 9 -0.32 -12.89 -8.11
C ALA A 9 0.09 -12.91 -9.59
N LYS A 10 -0.90 -13.01 -10.47
CA LYS A 10 -0.68 -13.02 -11.93
C LYS A 10 -0.95 -11.66 -12.56
N TRP A 11 -1.72 -10.83 -11.88
CA TRP A 11 -2.22 -9.55 -12.39
C TRP A 11 -2.08 -8.50 -11.29
N ASP A 12 -1.72 -7.31 -11.71
CA ASP A 12 -1.83 -6.09 -10.95
C ASP A 12 -2.93 -5.24 -11.59
N ILE A 13 -3.79 -4.65 -10.77
CA ILE A 13 -4.93 -3.86 -11.23
C ILE A 13 -4.76 -2.45 -10.69
N GLU A 14 -4.57 -1.51 -11.59
CA GLU A 14 -4.50 -0.08 -11.27
C GLU A 14 -5.76 0.63 -11.73
N LEU A 15 -6.33 1.46 -10.86
CA LEU A 15 -7.44 2.34 -11.17
C LEU A 15 -6.95 3.77 -11.20
N GLY A 16 -6.91 4.36 -12.38
CA GLY A 16 -6.49 5.74 -12.59
C GLY A 16 -7.59 6.60 -13.20
N GLY A 17 -7.58 7.87 -12.85
CA GLY A 17 -8.43 8.88 -13.47
C GLY A 17 -7.68 10.20 -13.57
N SER A 18 -7.85 10.92 -14.67
CA SER A 18 -7.31 12.26 -14.84
C SER A 18 -8.40 13.22 -15.33
N TRP A 19 -8.36 14.45 -14.85
CA TRP A 19 -9.28 15.50 -15.25
C TRP A 19 -8.61 16.87 -15.15
N VAL A 20 -9.08 17.81 -15.94
CA VAL A 20 -8.53 19.16 -16.01
C VAL A 20 -9.31 20.14 -15.14
N ASP A 21 -10.65 19.98 -15.08
CA ASP A 21 -11.52 20.89 -14.33
C ASP A 21 -11.59 20.48 -12.85
N PRO A 22 -11.06 21.31 -11.91
CA PRO A 22 -11.10 21.00 -10.48
C PRO A 22 -12.50 20.83 -9.90
N SER A 23 -13.52 21.43 -10.50
CA SER A 23 -14.91 21.30 -10.06
C SER A 23 -15.44 19.86 -10.16
N LEU A 24 -14.81 19.04 -11.01
CA LEU A 24 -15.14 17.63 -11.20
C LEU A 24 -14.44 16.69 -10.20
N SER A 25 -13.55 17.22 -9.38
CA SER A 25 -12.70 16.39 -8.50
C SER A 25 -13.52 15.50 -7.56
N ALA A 26 -14.50 16.05 -6.87
CA ALA A 26 -15.34 15.28 -5.95
C ALA A 26 -16.06 14.11 -6.66
N LYS A 27 -16.58 14.36 -7.85
CA LYS A 27 -17.28 13.35 -8.67
C LYS A 27 -16.32 12.25 -9.13
N ASN A 28 -15.15 12.63 -9.60
CA ASN A 28 -14.16 11.67 -10.13
C ASN A 28 -13.51 10.84 -9.02
N ILE A 29 -13.22 11.45 -7.88
CA ILE A 29 -12.72 10.72 -6.69
C ILE A 29 -13.78 9.72 -6.21
N LYS A 30 -15.04 10.14 -6.14
CA LYS A 30 -16.14 9.24 -5.77
C LYS A 30 -16.26 8.08 -6.74
N TRP A 31 -16.17 8.33 -8.04
CA TRP A 31 -16.21 7.27 -9.06
C TRP A 31 -15.10 6.24 -8.84
N GLY A 32 -13.86 6.70 -8.59
CA GLY A 32 -12.74 5.80 -8.32
C GLY A 32 -12.96 4.93 -7.08
N LYS A 33 -13.50 5.51 -6.00
CA LYS A 33 -13.82 4.78 -4.78
C LYS A 33 -14.94 3.75 -5.01
N ASP A 34 -16.03 4.14 -5.66
CA ASP A 34 -17.16 3.25 -5.96
C ASP A 34 -16.70 2.08 -6.84
N TYR A 35 -15.79 2.34 -7.80
CA TYR A 35 -15.24 1.30 -8.65
C TYR A 35 -14.35 0.34 -7.87
N TRP A 36 -13.50 0.88 -6.99
CA TRP A 36 -12.66 0.07 -6.12
C TRP A 36 -13.49 -0.82 -5.20
N ASP A 37 -14.54 -0.28 -4.56
CA ASP A 37 -15.44 -1.03 -3.70
C ASP A 37 -16.13 -2.18 -4.47
N ALA A 38 -16.47 -1.95 -5.73
CA ALA A 38 -17.06 -2.98 -6.58
C ALA A 38 -16.06 -4.09 -6.96
N LEU A 39 -14.76 -3.78 -7.07
CA LEU A 39 -13.71 -4.75 -7.35
C LEU A 39 -13.23 -5.53 -6.12
N ALA A 40 -13.34 -4.94 -4.95
CA ALA A 40 -12.79 -5.49 -3.71
C ALA A 40 -13.14 -6.98 -3.45
N PRO A 41 -14.34 -7.49 -3.75
CA PRO A 41 -14.66 -8.91 -3.57
C PRO A 41 -13.90 -9.85 -4.52
N TYR A 42 -13.32 -9.33 -5.59
CA TYR A 42 -12.69 -10.12 -6.66
C TYR A 42 -11.16 -10.04 -6.66
N VAL A 43 -10.58 -9.16 -5.85
CA VAL A 43 -9.14 -8.95 -5.75
C VAL A 43 -8.63 -9.31 -4.36
N SER A 44 -7.31 -9.52 -4.23
CA SER A 44 -6.71 -9.65 -2.91
C SER A 44 -6.64 -8.28 -2.23
N ASP A 45 -6.60 -8.27 -0.91
CA ASP A 45 -6.43 -7.08 -0.07
C ASP A 45 -4.98 -6.56 -0.01
N ARG A 46 -4.11 -7.08 -0.88
CA ARG A 46 -2.67 -6.76 -0.91
C ARG A 46 -2.38 -5.71 -1.96
N PHE A 47 -1.47 -4.81 -1.61
CA PHE A 47 -1.06 -3.70 -2.46
C PHE A 47 0.43 -3.77 -2.78
N TYR A 48 0.81 -3.23 -3.93
CA TYR A 48 2.21 -2.99 -4.24
C TYR A 48 2.68 -1.72 -3.54
N ILE A 49 3.57 -1.88 -2.57
CA ILE A 49 3.96 -0.80 -1.65
C ILE A 49 4.50 0.46 -2.35
N ASN A 50 5.12 0.32 -3.52
CA ASN A 50 5.67 1.45 -4.27
C ASN A 50 4.60 2.32 -4.94
N GLU A 51 3.37 1.85 -5.00
CA GLU A 51 2.23 2.54 -5.62
C GLU A 51 1.27 3.13 -4.59
N MET A 52 1.51 2.88 -3.31
CA MET A 52 0.74 3.46 -2.22
C MET A 52 1.15 4.91 -1.96
N MET A 53 0.20 5.78 -1.70
CA MET A 53 0.44 7.21 -1.44
C MET A 53 0.16 7.61 0.01
N ASP A 54 -1.03 7.34 0.52
CA ASP A 54 -1.48 7.70 1.87
C ASP A 54 -1.91 6.43 2.60
N GLU A 55 -0.95 5.71 3.16
CA GLU A 55 -1.16 4.41 3.77
C GLU A 55 -1.17 4.44 5.30
N THR A 56 -2.05 3.64 5.88
CA THR A 56 -2.00 3.29 7.30
C THR A 56 -0.93 2.21 7.57
N GLN A 57 -0.50 2.06 8.82
CA GLN A 57 0.45 0.98 9.17
C GLN A 57 -0.16 -0.41 8.96
N GLU A 58 -1.47 -0.53 9.03
CA GLU A 58 -2.17 -1.77 8.74
C GLU A 58 -2.07 -2.13 7.26
N GLU A 59 -2.30 -1.19 6.36
CA GLU A 59 -2.14 -1.37 4.91
C GLU A 59 -0.68 -1.68 4.53
N VAL A 60 0.29 -1.03 5.16
CA VAL A 60 1.71 -1.35 5.01
C VAL A 60 1.99 -2.79 5.44
N ALA A 61 1.48 -3.21 6.59
CA ALA A 61 1.67 -4.57 7.09
C ALA A 61 1.05 -5.61 6.15
N VAL A 62 -0.17 -5.39 5.67
CA VAL A 62 -0.86 -6.25 4.70
C VAL A 62 -0.08 -6.34 3.39
N SER A 63 0.47 -5.22 2.92
CA SER A 63 1.24 -5.15 1.67
C SER A 63 2.55 -5.95 1.73
N TYR A 64 3.19 -6.03 2.88
CA TYR A 64 4.36 -6.88 3.10
C TYR A 64 3.99 -8.32 3.53
N GLY A 65 2.74 -8.55 3.95
CA GLY A 65 2.23 -9.87 4.33
C GLY A 65 3.12 -10.56 5.37
N ASP A 66 3.42 -11.83 5.14
CA ASP A 66 4.21 -12.66 6.07
C ASP A 66 5.66 -12.17 6.28
N ASN A 67 6.14 -11.28 5.43
CA ASN A 67 7.46 -10.68 5.56
C ASN A 67 7.49 -9.52 6.56
N TYR A 68 6.35 -8.93 6.90
CA TYR A 68 6.28 -7.73 7.76
C TYR A 68 6.94 -7.91 9.12
N PRO A 69 6.70 -8.98 9.90
CA PRO A 69 7.35 -9.16 11.20
C PRO A 69 8.89 -9.18 11.11
N ARG A 70 9.41 -9.81 10.06
CA ARG A 70 10.87 -9.85 9.81
C ARG A 70 11.42 -8.47 9.47
N LEU A 71 10.70 -7.69 8.69
CA LEU A 71 11.07 -6.32 8.33
C LEU A 71 11.06 -5.40 9.55
N VAL A 72 10.09 -5.54 10.46
CA VAL A 72 10.06 -4.82 11.75
C VAL A 72 11.30 -5.15 12.59
N GLN A 73 11.70 -6.42 12.69
CA GLN A 73 12.92 -6.80 13.41
C GLN A 73 14.16 -6.13 12.82
N ILE A 74 14.27 -6.09 11.49
CA ILE A 74 15.36 -5.43 10.78
C ILE A 74 15.33 -3.92 11.06
N LYS A 75 14.16 -3.30 11.00
CA LYS A 75 13.96 -1.88 11.30
C LYS A 75 14.39 -1.55 12.73
N ASN A 76 13.95 -2.32 13.69
CA ASN A 76 14.33 -2.15 15.12
C ASN A 76 15.85 -2.25 15.33
N LYS A 77 16.50 -3.15 14.61
CA LYS A 77 17.95 -3.36 14.72
C LYS A 77 18.77 -2.22 14.10
N TYR A 78 18.40 -1.78 12.91
CA TYR A 78 19.25 -0.89 12.11
C TYR A 78 18.79 0.56 12.08
N ASP A 79 17.50 0.82 12.34
CA ASP A 79 16.94 2.16 12.36
C ASP A 79 15.88 2.37 13.45
N PRO A 80 16.24 2.14 14.73
CA PRO A 80 15.30 2.25 15.85
C PRO A 80 14.74 3.66 16.05
N LYS A 81 15.42 4.68 15.53
CA LYS A 81 14.98 6.08 15.59
C LYS A 81 14.12 6.50 14.40
N ASN A 82 13.83 5.57 13.49
CA ASN A 82 13.04 5.83 12.29
C ASN A 82 13.56 7.03 11.45
N PHE A 83 14.88 7.09 11.28
CA PHE A 83 15.52 8.13 10.49
C PHE A 83 15.15 8.00 9.01
N PHE A 84 15.23 6.77 8.48
CA PHE A 84 14.79 6.45 7.12
C PHE A 84 13.29 6.18 7.13
N ARG A 85 12.52 7.17 6.72
CA ARG A 85 11.06 7.11 6.63
C ARG A 85 10.61 7.71 5.30
N SER A 86 9.77 6.99 4.62
CA SER A 86 9.15 7.39 3.36
C SER A 86 7.79 6.71 3.27
N ASN A 87 7.12 6.80 2.11
CA ASN A 87 5.90 6.06 1.85
C ASN A 87 6.13 4.56 2.09
N GLY A 88 5.14 3.89 2.64
CA GLY A 88 5.27 2.49 3.01
C GLY A 88 6.22 2.25 4.18
N ASN A 89 6.40 3.25 5.05
CA ASN A 89 7.32 3.18 6.18
C ASN A 89 6.93 2.08 7.17
N ILE A 90 7.87 1.19 7.45
CA ILE A 90 7.80 0.23 8.54
C ILE A 90 8.27 0.94 9.80
N LYS A 91 7.36 1.24 10.72
CA LYS A 91 7.69 1.91 11.98
C LYS A 91 8.41 0.95 12.92
N PRO A 92 9.46 1.41 13.61
CA PRO A 92 10.06 0.62 14.69
C PRO A 92 9.09 0.50 15.86
N THR A 93 9.22 -0.60 16.61
CA THR A 93 8.40 -0.93 17.79
C THR A 93 9.18 -0.84 19.10
N VAL A 94 10.39 -0.34 19.02
CA VAL A 94 11.29 -0.15 20.16
C VAL A 94 11.45 1.32 20.54
#